data_26f85f70af124aaa1e1f56873d51b56b
#
_entry.id   26f85f70af124aaa1e1f56873d51b56b
#
_cell.length_a   1.000
_cell.length_b   1.000
_cell.length_c   1.000
_cell.angle_alpha   90.00
_cell.angle_beta   90.00
_cell.angle_gamma   90.00
#
_symmetry.space_group_name_H-M   'P 1'
#
loop_
_entity.id
_entity.type
_entity.pdbx_description
1 polymer ?
#
loop_
_entity_poly.entity_id
_entity_poly.type
_entity_poly.pdbx_seq_one_letter_code
_entity_poly.pdbx_strand_id
1 'polypeptide(L)'
;NKKLANTFAHHNLFFDTDFKAHASDIYDKPNWPKEPLFYANFPSASDESMAPKGKEAGFFLIPIAPGIEDTKELRDKYFNKIIKRLEDFYGESLQDHIEFTESFCVNDFVSEYNSYKGNAYGLANTLRQTAFLRPKLASKKVSNLFFTGQLTVPGPGVPPALISGKI
;
A
#
# COMPACT_ATOMS: atom_id res chain seq x y z
N ASN A 1 5.44 5.84 21.21
CA ASN A 1 5.75 5.81 22.66
C ASN A 1 4.59 5.24 23.51
N LYS A 2 3.69 4.48 22.90
CA LYS A 2 2.53 3.90 23.57
C LYS A 2 2.22 2.55 22.95
N LYS A 3 1.88 1.56 23.79
CA LYS A 3 1.33 0.29 23.30
C LYS A 3 -0.15 0.48 23.02
N LEU A 4 -0.57 0.08 21.82
CA LEU A 4 -1.99 0.06 21.39
C LEU A 4 -2.64 -1.31 21.69
N ALA A 5 -2.03 -2.08 22.60
CA ALA A 5 -2.43 -3.43 22.94
C ALA A 5 -3.91 -3.50 23.31
N ASN A 6 -4.57 -4.51 22.81
CA ASN A 6 -5.98 -4.86 23.01
C ASN A 6 -7.03 -4.03 22.24
N THR A 7 -6.65 -2.94 21.58
CA THR A 7 -7.60 -2.15 20.78
C THR A 7 -7.48 -2.49 19.29
N PHE A 8 -6.25 -2.63 18.79
CA PHE A 8 -5.99 -2.99 17.40
C PHE A 8 -5.46 -4.41 17.27
N ALA A 9 -5.96 -5.14 16.30
CA ALA A 9 -5.38 -6.41 15.88
C ALA A 9 -4.08 -6.18 15.09
N HIS A 10 -3.31 -7.25 14.82
CA HIS A 10 -2.17 -7.17 13.91
C HIS A 10 -2.58 -6.59 12.55
N HIS A 11 -3.74 -7.01 12.01
CA HIS A 11 -4.29 -6.53 10.75
C HIS A 11 -5.65 -5.86 10.98
N ASN A 12 -5.81 -4.64 10.51
CA ASN A 12 -7.06 -3.87 10.63
C ASN A 12 -7.41 -3.27 9.28
N LEU A 13 -8.68 -3.34 8.90
CA LEU A 13 -9.21 -2.76 7.68
C LEU A 13 -10.25 -1.70 8.03
N PHE A 14 -10.01 -0.47 7.60
CA PHE A 14 -10.93 0.65 7.78
C PHE A 14 -11.75 0.83 6.50
N PHE A 15 -12.93 0.18 6.48
CA PHE A 15 -13.91 0.22 5.38
C PHE A 15 -15.19 0.95 5.83
N ASP A 16 -15.01 2.01 6.56
CA ASP A 16 -16.07 2.80 7.21
C ASP A 16 -16.54 4.01 6.37
N THR A 17 -16.05 4.14 5.13
CA THR A 17 -16.44 5.17 4.18
C THR A 17 -16.92 4.57 2.86
N ASP A 18 -17.36 5.40 1.90
CA ASP A 18 -17.90 4.93 0.62
C ASP A 18 -16.83 4.25 -0.26
N PHE A 19 -16.90 2.93 -0.34
CA PHE A 19 -16.03 2.11 -1.18
C PHE A 19 -16.11 2.48 -2.67
N LYS A 20 -17.32 2.79 -3.19
CA LYS A 20 -17.49 3.10 -4.61
C LYS A 20 -16.85 4.44 -4.97
N ALA A 21 -16.98 5.43 -4.09
CA ALA A 21 -16.32 6.72 -4.26
C ALA A 21 -14.81 6.55 -4.30
N HIS A 22 -14.22 5.81 -3.35
CA HIS A 22 -12.77 5.55 -3.33
C HIS A 22 -12.31 4.76 -4.56
N ALA A 23 -13.06 3.73 -4.98
CA ALA A 23 -12.73 2.97 -6.20
C ALA A 23 -12.78 3.87 -7.45
N SER A 24 -13.74 4.79 -7.55
CA SER A 24 -13.81 5.76 -8.64
C SER A 24 -12.60 6.70 -8.66
N ASP A 25 -12.12 7.16 -7.50
CA ASP A 25 -10.90 7.97 -7.39
C ASP A 25 -9.63 7.22 -7.85
N ILE A 26 -9.64 5.89 -7.83
CA ILE A 26 -8.53 5.07 -8.34
C ILE A 26 -8.66 4.79 -9.85
N TYR A 27 -9.84 4.37 -10.31
CA TYR A 27 -10.01 3.77 -11.63
C TYR A 27 -10.67 4.67 -12.68
N ASP A 28 -11.61 5.53 -12.28
CA ASP A 28 -12.41 6.33 -13.21
C ASP A 28 -11.91 7.77 -13.31
N LYS A 29 -11.62 8.38 -12.18
CA LYS A 29 -11.20 9.78 -12.05
C LYS A 29 -10.01 9.90 -11.11
N PRO A 30 -8.80 9.50 -11.57
CA PRO A 30 -7.61 9.45 -10.72
C PRO A 30 -7.42 10.71 -9.87
N ASN A 31 -7.53 10.55 -8.57
CA ASN A 31 -7.41 11.62 -7.59
C ASN A 31 -7.07 11.05 -6.20
N TRP A 32 -6.67 11.91 -5.29
CA TRP A 32 -6.60 11.57 -3.88
C TRP A 32 -8.00 11.37 -3.30
N PRO A 33 -8.29 10.23 -2.62
CA PRO A 33 -9.62 9.97 -2.10
C PRO A 33 -9.99 10.95 -1.00
N LYS A 34 -11.20 11.51 -1.09
CA LYS A 34 -11.68 12.49 -0.10
C LYS A 34 -11.69 11.90 1.31
N GLU A 35 -12.23 10.70 1.44
CA GLU A 35 -12.25 9.91 2.69
C GLU A 35 -11.65 8.52 2.40
N PRO A 36 -10.34 8.33 2.66
CA PRO A 36 -9.65 7.13 2.24
C PRO A 36 -10.09 5.90 3.04
N LEU A 37 -10.34 4.80 2.35
CA LEU A 37 -10.26 3.48 2.95
C LEU A 37 -8.78 3.15 3.13
N PHE A 38 -8.42 2.50 4.23
CA PHE A 38 -7.03 2.15 4.46
C PHE A 38 -6.87 0.85 5.27
N TYR A 39 -5.72 0.27 5.11
CA TYR A 39 -5.24 -0.84 5.92
C TYR A 39 -4.27 -0.32 6.97
N ALA A 40 -4.40 -0.80 8.21
CA ALA A 40 -3.47 -0.54 9.30
C ALA A 40 -2.91 -1.86 9.83
N ASN A 41 -1.59 -1.94 9.94
CA ASN A 41 -0.87 -3.09 10.46
C ASN A 41 -0.08 -2.69 11.70
N PHE A 42 -0.23 -3.47 12.77
CA PHE A 42 0.53 -3.32 14.00
C PHE A 42 1.26 -4.64 14.29
N PRO A 43 2.40 -4.91 13.65
CA PRO A 43 3.11 -6.18 13.77
C PRO A 43 3.58 -6.46 15.19
N SER A 44 3.91 -5.42 15.95
CA SER A 44 4.30 -5.53 17.35
C SER A 44 3.17 -5.97 18.31
N ALA A 45 1.92 -6.03 17.81
CA ALA A 45 0.81 -6.64 18.57
C ALA A 45 0.93 -8.17 18.69
N SER A 46 1.60 -8.82 17.75
CA SER A 46 1.81 -10.28 17.74
C SER A 46 3.27 -10.72 17.86
N ASP A 47 4.23 -9.83 17.56
CA ASP A 47 5.66 -10.09 17.68
C ASP A 47 6.34 -8.89 18.34
N GLU A 48 6.70 -9.03 19.60
CA GLU A 48 7.32 -7.95 20.39
C GLU A 48 8.69 -7.51 19.85
N SER A 49 9.34 -8.32 19.01
CA SER A 49 10.63 -7.95 18.40
C SER A 49 10.50 -6.88 17.30
N MET A 50 9.28 -6.64 16.80
CA MET A 50 9.01 -5.68 15.72
C MET A 50 9.00 -4.21 16.17
N ALA A 51 9.12 -3.94 17.47
CA ALA A 51 9.26 -2.59 18.00
C ALA A 51 10.13 -2.58 19.27
N PRO A 52 10.78 -1.45 19.63
CA PRO A 52 11.45 -1.32 20.90
C PRO A 52 10.48 -1.53 22.08
N LYS A 53 11.00 -1.99 23.22
CA LYS A 53 10.18 -2.27 24.41
C LYS A 53 9.32 -1.05 24.80
N GLY A 54 8.03 -1.28 24.94
CA GLY A 54 7.05 -0.25 25.31
C GLY A 54 6.59 0.65 24.16
N LYS A 55 7.02 0.35 22.92
CA LYS A 55 6.63 1.08 21.70
C LYS A 55 5.81 0.22 20.77
N GLU A 56 5.21 0.85 19.77
CA GLU A 56 4.42 0.21 18.73
C GLU A 56 4.99 0.56 17.35
N ALA A 57 5.03 -0.42 16.44
CA ALA A 57 5.25 -0.19 15.04
C ALA A 57 3.90 -0.16 14.31
N GLY A 58 3.66 0.89 13.54
CA GLY A 58 2.45 1.03 12.72
C GLY A 58 2.79 1.18 11.25
N PHE A 59 2.15 0.41 10.40
CA PHE A 59 2.22 0.54 8.95
C PHE A 59 0.83 0.82 8.40
N PHE A 60 0.71 1.85 7.57
CA PHE A 60 -0.55 2.29 6.99
C PHE A 60 -0.47 2.28 5.47
N LEU A 61 -1.49 1.75 4.81
CA LEU A 61 -1.58 1.69 3.36
C LEU A 61 -2.92 2.26 2.89
N ILE A 62 -2.86 3.31 2.08
CA ILE A 62 -4.00 3.86 1.36
C ILE A 62 -3.85 3.44 -0.11
N PRO A 63 -4.79 2.68 -0.70
CA PRO A 63 -4.83 2.48 -2.15
C PRO A 63 -5.11 3.80 -2.85
N ILE A 64 -4.24 4.18 -3.80
CA ILE A 64 -4.37 5.41 -4.59
C ILE A 64 -4.09 5.15 -6.06
N ALA A 65 -4.55 6.05 -6.93
CA ALA A 65 -4.25 5.97 -8.36
C ALA A 65 -2.76 6.25 -8.65
N PRO A 66 -2.17 5.59 -9.66
CA PRO A 66 -0.86 5.96 -10.15
C PRO A 66 -0.89 7.30 -10.89
N GLY A 67 0.21 8.06 -10.83
CA GLY A 67 0.41 9.30 -11.57
C GLY A 67 -0.38 10.51 -11.06
N ILE A 68 -0.95 10.43 -9.87
CA ILE A 68 -1.53 11.61 -9.20
C ILE A 68 -0.43 12.46 -8.59
N GLU A 69 -0.75 13.71 -8.27
CA GLU A 69 0.15 14.63 -7.58
C GLU A 69 0.62 14.04 -6.24
N ASP A 70 1.90 14.18 -5.97
CA ASP A 70 2.52 13.67 -4.75
C ASP A 70 3.45 14.73 -4.17
N THR A 71 2.96 15.43 -3.16
CA THR A 71 3.71 16.47 -2.42
C THR A 71 3.78 16.11 -0.94
N LYS A 72 4.74 16.71 -0.24
CA LYS A 72 4.88 16.54 1.21
C LYS A 72 3.60 16.95 1.93
N GLU A 73 2.99 18.03 1.54
CA GLU A 73 1.75 18.58 2.14
C GLU A 73 0.58 17.58 2.00
N LEU A 74 0.47 16.93 0.83
CA LEU A 74 -0.52 15.88 0.62
C LEU A 74 -0.27 14.66 1.51
N ARG A 75 0.98 14.18 1.58
CA ARG A 75 1.35 13.06 2.45
C ARG A 75 1.03 13.37 3.91
N ASP A 76 1.45 14.53 4.42
CA ASP A 76 1.17 15.00 5.78
C ASP A 76 -0.34 15.11 6.04
N LYS A 77 -1.11 15.65 5.10
CA LYS A 77 -2.56 15.73 5.18
C LYS A 77 -3.21 14.36 5.34
N TYR A 78 -2.80 13.38 4.52
CA TYR A 78 -3.38 12.03 4.58
C TYR A 78 -2.89 11.24 5.80
N PHE A 79 -1.65 11.44 6.23
CA PHE A 79 -1.17 10.93 7.49
C PHE A 79 -2.04 11.42 8.66
N ASN A 80 -2.27 12.74 8.75
CA ASN A 80 -3.10 13.32 9.81
C ASN A 80 -4.55 12.81 9.76
N LYS A 81 -5.11 12.59 8.57
CA LYS A 81 -6.44 11.95 8.43
C LYS A 81 -6.48 10.55 9.02
N ILE A 82 -5.46 9.73 8.74
CA ILE A 82 -5.35 8.37 9.30
C ILE A 82 -5.24 8.44 10.82
N ILE A 83 -4.30 9.24 11.34
CA ILE A 83 -4.08 9.35 12.79
C ILE A 83 -5.36 9.79 13.49
N LYS A 84 -6.05 10.82 12.97
CA LYS A 84 -7.31 11.26 13.55
C LYS A 84 -8.36 10.15 13.61
N ARG A 85 -8.53 9.37 12.54
CA ARG A 85 -9.49 8.25 12.52
C ARG A 85 -9.10 7.13 13.48
N LEU A 86 -7.79 6.88 13.66
CA LEU A 86 -7.31 5.95 14.68
C LEU A 86 -7.59 6.47 16.09
N GLU A 87 -7.40 7.77 16.34
CA GLU A 87 -7.73 8.43 17.60
C GLU A 87 -9.22 8.35 17.91
N ASP A 88 -10.08 8.64 16.91
CA ASP A 88 -11.53 8.55 17.05
C ASP A 88 -11.97 7.12 17.41
N PHE A 89 -11.30 6.09 16.89
CA PHE A 89 -11.55 4.69 17.19
C PHE A 89 -10.94 4.26 18.53
N TYR A 90 -9.73 4.72 18.83
CA TYR A 90 -8.99 4.37 20.05
C TYR A 90 -9.51 5.10 21.30
N GLY A 91 -10.05 6.29 21.11
CA GLY A 91 -10.60 7.12 22.19
C GLY A 91 -9.58 8.00 22.92
N GLU A 92 -8.33 8.02 22.46
CA GLU A 92 -7.26 8.84 23.06
C GLU A 92 -6.37 9.43 21.97
N SER A 93 -5.64 10.53 22.28
CA SER A 93 -4.66 11.12 21.38
C SER A 93 -3.48 10.18 21.11
N LEU A 94 -3.10 10.06 19.86
CA LEU A 94 -1.93 9.32 19.39
C LEU A 94 -0.84 10.26 18.88
N GLN A 95 -1.21 11.46 18.43
CA GLN A 95 -0.30 12.42 17.79
C GLN A 95 0.93 12.73 18.67
N ASP A 96 0.73 12.94 19.96
CA ASP A 96 1.81 13.28 20.92
C ASP A 96 2.73 12.10 21.24
N HIS A 97 2.34 10.88 20.82
CA HIS A 97 3.09 9.65 21.04
C HIS A 97 3.88 9.19 19.82
N ILE A 98 3.79 9.90 18.70
CA ILE A 98 4.51 9.58 17.47
C ILE A 98 5.95 10.05 17.58
N GLU A 99 6.91 9.14 17.47
CA GLU A 99 8.34 9.46 17.54
C GLU A 99 8.92 9.81 16.18
N PHE A 100 8.52 9.09 15.13
CA PHE A 100 8.90 9.41 13.77
C PHE A 100 7.87 8.85 12.78
N THR A 101 7.86 9.40 11.60
CA THR A 101 7.05 8.92 10.49
C THR A 101 7.87 8.93 9.21
N GLU A 102 7.62 7.95 8.37
CA GLU A 102 8.15 7.88 7.02
C GLU A 102 7.02 7.55 6.06
N SER A 103 7.07 8.11 4.87
CA SER A 103 6.07 7.88 3.85
C SER A 103 6.73 7.47 2.54
N PHE A 104 6.11 6.53 1.84
CA PHE A 104 6.52 6.07 0.52
C PHE A 104 5.33 6.16 -0.43
N CYS A 105 5.45 6.94 -1.51
CA CYS A 105 4.32 7.27 -2.36
C CYS A 105 4.72 7.28 -3.85
N VAL A 106 3.90 7.88 -4.70
CA VAL A 106 4.02 7.85 -6.18
C VAL A 106 5.42 8.24 -6.65
N ASN A 107 5.97 9.36 -6.17
CA ASN A 107 7.29 9.83 -6.60
C ASN A 107 8.42 8.90 -6.16
N ASP A 108 8.30 8.27 -5.00
CA ASP A 108 9.29 7.33 -4.51
C ASP A 108 9.30 6.04 -5.36
N PHE A 109 8.11 5.53 -5.74
CA PHE A 109 8.03 4.40 -6.66
C PHE A 109 8.61 4.72 -8.05
N VAL A 110 8.51 5.96 -8.52
CA VAL A 110 9.16 6.39 -9.75
C VAL A 110 10.67 6.41 -9.59
N SER A 111 11.18 7.05 -8.52
CA SER A 111 12.63 7.24 -8.33
C SER A 111 13.36 5.96 -7.98
N GLU A 112 12.82 5.15 -7.07
CA GLU A 112 13.52 3.96 -6.55
C GLU A 112 13.35 2.73 -7.46
N TYR A 113 12.18 2.59 -8.11
CA TYR A 113 11.84 1.39 -8.87
C TYR A 113 11.62 1.63 -10.37
N ASN A 114 11.76 2.87 -10.86
CA ASN A 114 11.40 3.25 -12.24
C ASN A 114 9.97 2.81 -12.60
N SER A 115 9.06 2.81 -11.63
CA SER A 115 7.69 2.35 -11.82
C SER A 115 6.91 3.30 -12.70
N TYR A 116 6.22 2.75 -13.71
CA TYR A 116 5.38 3.54 -14.59
C TYR A 116 4.31 4.30 -13.79
N LYS A 117 4.35 5.63 -13.82
CA LYS A 117 3.48 6.53 -13.05
C LYS A 117 3.47 6.24 -11.53
N GLY A 118 4.54 5.67 -10.99
CA GLY A 118 4.63 5.37 -9.57
C GLY A 118 3.67 4.30 -9.08
N ASN A 119 3.27 3.35 -9.93
CA ASN A 119 2.44 2.24 -9.48
C ASN A 119 3.22 1.26 -8.60
N ALA A 120 2.59 0.76 -7.54
CA ALA A 120 3.19 -0.18 -6.60
C ALA A 120 3.04 -1.64 -7.05
N TYR A 121 1.91 -1.99 -7.69
CA TYR A 121 1.53 -3.37 -7.98
C TYR A 121 1.60 -3.75 -9.45
N GLY A 122 1.97 -2.82 -10.32
CA GLY A 122 2.04 -3.04 -11.77
C GLY A 122 0.68 -2.95 -12.44
N LEU A 123 0.35 -3.94 -13.27
CA LEU A 123 -0.91 -3.97 -13.99
C LEU A 123 -2.12 -4.07 -13.06
N ALA A 124 -3.18 -3.36 -13.40
CA ALA A 124 -4.45 -3.46 -12.68
C ALA A 124 -5.05 -4.87 -12.80
N ASN A 125 -5.76 -5.32 -11.77
CA ASN A 125 -6.41 -6.64 -11.77
C ASN A 125 -7.79 -6.59 -12.45
N THR A 126 -7.86 -5.91 -13.61
CA THR A 126 -9.03 -5.94 -14.48
C THR A 126 -9.06 -7.23 -15.30
N LEU A 127 -10.21 -7.59 -15.87
CA LEU A 127 -10.35 -8.79 -16.70
C LEU A 127 -9.33 -8.86 -17.85
N ARG A 128 -8.89 -7.71 -18.39
CA ARG A 128 -7.93 -7.64 -19.49
C ARG A 128 -6.47 -7.62 -19.05
N GLN A 129 -6.20 -7.48 -17.76
CA GLN A 129 -4.84 -7.34 -17.21
C GLN A 129 -4.55 -8.37 -16.11
N THR A 130 -5.32 -9.45 -16.06
CA THR A 130 -5.17 -10.49 -15.04
C THR A 130 -4.95 -11.88 -15.65
N ALA A 131 -4.53 -12.82 -14.82
CA ALA A 131 -4.31 -14.23 -15.17
C ALA A 131 -3.49 -14.42 -16.46
N PHE A 132 -3.99 -15.19 -17.40
CA PHE A 132 -3.32 -15.51 -18.67
C PHE A 132 -3.17 -14.33 -19.64
N LEU A 133 -3.85 -13.21 -19.40
CA LEU A 133 -3.73 -11.99 -20.20
C LEU A 133 -2.54 -11.11 -19.76
N ARG A 134 -1.89 -11.45 -18.67
CA ARG A 134 -0.63 -10.80 -18.26
C ARG A 134 0.51 -11.13 -19.22
N PRO A 135 1.56 -10.28 -19.28
CA PRO A 135 2.78 -10.57 -20.03
C PRO A 135 3.33 -11.95 -19.68
N LYS A 136 3.74 -12.70 -20.69
CA LYS A 136 4.37 -14.01 -20.53
C LYS A 136 5.79 -13.86 -20.00
N LEU A 137 6.31 -14.92 -19.39
CA LEU A 137 7.68 -14.98 -18.88
C LEU A 137 8.73 -14.93 -20.00
N ALA A 138 8.48 -15.55 -21.13
CA ALA A 138 9.39 -15.53 -22.27
C ALA A 138 9.02 -14.43 -23.28
N SER A 139 10.02 -13.72 -23.77
CA SER A 139 9.88 -12.76 -24.86
C SER A 139 9.49 -13.45 -26.17
N LYS A 140 8.55 -12.86 -26.91
CA LYS A 140 8.21 -13.33 -28.25
C LYS A 140 9.17 -12.82 -29.35
N LYS A 141 9.98 -11.83 -29.03
CA LYS A 141 10.85 -11.13 -30.00
C LYS A 141 12.31 -11.53 -29.88
N VAL A 142 12.74 -11.91 -28.66
CA VAL A 142 14.13 -12.23 -28.36
C VAL A 142 14.15 -13.58 -27.67
N SER A 143 14.78 -14.57 -28.25
CA SER A 143 14.70 -15.99 -27.83
C SER A 143 15.32 -16.29 -26.47
N ASN A 144 16.26 -15.48 -26.03
CA ASN A 144 16.96 -15.63 -24.74
C ASN A 144 16.62 -14.53 -23.71
N LEU A 145 15.51 -13.81 -23.90
CA LEU A 145 15.04 -12.78 -22.97
C LEU A 145 13.81 -13.29 -22.21
N PHE A 146 13.92 -13.27 -20.89
CA PHE A 146 12.86 -13.67 -19.97
C PHE A 146 12.53 -12.52 -19.03
N PHE A 147 11.29 -12.50 -18.55
CA PHE A 147 10.75 -11.52 -17.61
C PHE A 147 10.27 -12.23 -16.36
N THR A 148 10.46 -11.63 -15.20
CA THR A 148 9.99 -12.13 -13.92
C THR A 148 9.42 -11.00 -13.07
N GLY A 149 8.67 -11.36 -12.03
CA GLY A 149 8.12 -10.41 -11.06
C GLY A 149 6.65 -10.07 -11.28
N GLN A 150 6.19 -9.07 -10.56
CA GLN A 150 4.77 -8.74 -10.42
C GLN A 150 4.04 -8.33 -11.71
N LEU A 151 4.76 -7.92 -12.74
CA LEU A 151 4.16 -7.51 -14.03
C LEU A 151 3.82 -8.70 -14.94
N THR A 152 4.36 -9.87 -14.65
CA THR A 152 4.18 -11.09 -15.45
C THR A 152 3.14 -12.04 -14.82
N VAL A 153 2.90 -13.17 -15.47
CA VAL A 153 2.16 -14.28 -14.87
C VAL A 153 3.02 -14.91 -13.74
N PRO A 154 2.43 -15.34 -12.59
CA PRO A 154 1.00 -15.33 -12.27
C PRO A 154 0.46 -14.00 -11.74
N GLY A 155 1.29 -13.01 -11.41
CA GLY A 155 0.85 -11.69 -11.00
C GLY A 155 1.57 -11.10 -9.77
N PRO A 156 0.98 -10.09 -9.10
CA PRO A 156 1.59 -9.41 -7.96
C PRO A 156 1.55 -10.25 -6.68
N GLY A 157 2.49 -9.94 -5.79
CA GLY A 157 2.66 -10.59 -4.49
C GLY A 157 3.96 -11.39 -4.41
N VAL A 158 4.47 -11.61 -3.19
CA VAL A 158 5.75 -12.31 -2.97
C VAL A 158 5.73 -13.72 -3.55
N PRO A 159 4.75 -14.60 -3.23
CA PRO A 159 4.73 -15.95 -3.80
C PRO A 159 4.60 -15.97 -5.32
N PRO A 160 3.69 -15.20 -5.96
CA PRO A 160 3.63 -15.12 -7.42
C PRO A 160 4.92 -14.63 -8.07
N ALA A 161 5.57 -13.61 -7.51
CA ALA A 161 6.84 -13.11 -8.02
C ALA A 161 7.95 -14.17 -7.97
N LEU A 162 8.06 -14.94 -6.87
CA LEU A 162 8.98 -16.07 -6.75
C LEU A 162 8.68 -17.18 -7.75
N ILE A 163 7.39 -17.52 -7.94
CA ILE A 163 6.97 -18.52 -8.93
C ILE A 163 7.37 -18.09 -10.33
N SER A 164 7.23 -16.80 -10.66
CA SER A 164 7.59 -16.29 -11.98
C SER A 164 9.10 -16.39 -12.28
N GLY A 165 9.95 -16.49 -11.27
CA GLY A 165 11.38 -16.71 -11.42
C GLY A 165 11.79 -18.18 -11.67
N LYS A 166 10.86 -19.12 -11.53
CA LYS A 166 11.07 -20.53 -11.81
C LYS A 166 10.72 -20.83 -13.27
N ILE A 167 11.68 -20.63 -14.16
CA ILE A 167 11.57 -20.87 -15.61
C ILE A 167 12.23 -22.20 -15.93
#